data_fdad259c0e7ee2631d8b51da7c861df7
#
_entry.id   fdad259c0e7ee2631d8b51da7c861df7
#
_cell.length_a   1.000
_cell.length_b   1.000
_cell.length_c   1.000
_cell.angle_alpha   90.00
_cell.angle_beta   90.00
_cell.angle_gamma   90.00
#
_symmetry.space_group_name_H-M   'P 1'
#
loop_
_entity.id
_entity.type
_entity.pdbx_description
1 polymer ?
#
loop_
_entity_poly.entity_id
_entity_poly.type
_entity_poly.pdbx_seq_one_letter_code
_entity_poly.pdbx_strand_id
1 'polypeptide(L)'
;MRAPRSTGPLGIVLALMLALAACGGDDEGGDGGQTNEGASFAEGTTMARLKEAGTVTVGTKFDQPLFGLKNLEGKPEGFDVEIAKLIAGEMGIAADKVNFVESVSANREPFIQQDKVDFVVATYTINDKRKEVVDFAGPYYVAGQDIMVAKGNPEGIAGPDDLAGKKVCSVTGSTPAENIRTNYPDADLTEFDVYSKCAEALKNKQVQAVTTDNVILLGLINQDPEAFELVGKPFTEEPYGIGLKKGDTEFRNFINDTLEKIYQDGRWKAAWEATAGKVATETPTPPTIDRY
;
A
#
# COMPACT_ATOMS: atom_id res chain seq x y z
N MET A 1 67.52 -38.12 -50.36
CA MET A 1 67.12 -38.17 -51.74
C MET A 1 65.72 -37.55 -51.91
N ARG A 2 65.68 -36.50 -52.66
CA ARG A 2 64.60 -35.94 -53.50
C ARG A 2 63.16 -36.10 -53.09
N ALA A 3 62.53 -34.99 -52.92
CA ALA A 3 61.10 -34.68 -53.07
C ALA A 3 60.56 -35.10 -54.45
N PRO A 4 59.21 -35.18 -54.69
CA PRO A 4 58.66 -33.97 -55.33
C PRO A 4 57.28 -33.49 -54.78
N ARG A 5 57.01 -32.27 -55.17
CA ARG A 5 55.81 -31.46 -55.04
C ARG A 5 54.65 -32.02 -55.87
N SER A 6 53.41 -31.80 -55.35
CA SER A 6 52.27 -31.63 -56.25
C SER A 6 51.27 -30.59 -55.70
N THR A 7 50.95 -29.75 -56.59
CA THR A 7 50.10 -28.53 -56.49
C THR A 7 48.63 -28.87 -56.70
N GLY A 8 47.71 -28.06 -56.05
CA GLY A 8 46.44 -27.66 -56.55
C GLY A 8 45.24 -27.96 -55.64
N PRO A 9 44.06 -27.36 -55.85
CA PRO A 9 43.84 -25.91 -55.98
C PRO A 9 42.89 -25.34 -54.90
N LEU A 10 42.84 -24.05 -54.86
CA LEU A 10 42.00 -23.12 -54.13
C LEU A 10 40.51 -23.52 -54.12
N GLY A 11 39.95 -23.75 -52.93
CA GLY A 11 38.49 -23.80 -52.69
C GLY A 11 38.13 -22.73 -51.68
N ILE A 12 37.51 -21.66 -52.15
CA ILE A 12 36.91 -20.60 -51.33
C ILE A 12 35.68 -21.15 -50.67
N VAL A 13 35.71 -21.36 -49.36
CA VAL A 13 34.52 -21.60 -48.55
C VAL A 13 34.11 -20.32 -47.83
N LEU A 14 33.03 -19.72 -48.32
CA LEU A 14 32.38 -18.55 -47.74
C LEU A 14 31.71 -19.00 -46.43
N ALA A 15 32.32 -18.75 -45.29
CA ALA A 15 31.72 -19.02 -43.99
C ALA A 15 30.77 -17.86 -43.64
N LEU A 16 29.48 -18.17 -43.72
CA LEU A 16 28.39 -17.31 -43.23
C LEU A 16 28.41 -17.36 -41.70
N MET A 17 28.92 -16.32 -41.06
CA MET A 17 28.78 -16.16 -39.60
C MET A 17 27.35 -15.70 -39.31
N LEU A 18 26.52 -16.61 -38.82
CA LEU A 18 25.32 -16.25 -38.07
C LEU A 18 25.76 -15.79 -36.67
N ALA A 19 25.68 -14.48 -36.44
CA ALA A 19 25.73 -13.92 -35.10
C ALA A 19 24.40 -14.22 -34.40
N LEU A 20 24.34 -15.28 -33.57
CA LEU A 20 23.31 -15.42 -32.54
C LEU A 20 23.61 -14.38 -31.46
N ALA A 21 22.86 -13.30 -31.45
CA ALA A 21 22.75 -12.43 -30.30
C ALA A 21 21.96 -13.21 -29.23
N ALA A 22 22.68 -13.89 -28.33
CA ALA A 22 22.14 -14.38 -27.08
C ALA A 22 21.93 -13.18 -26.17
N CYS A 23 20.71 -12.65 -26.10
CA CYS A 23 20.29 -11.84 -24.95
C CYS A 23 20.21 -12.79 -23.74
N GLY A 24 21.29 -12.91 -23.00
CA GLY A 24 21.30 -13.41 -21.64
C GLY A 24 20.73 -12.29 -20.77
N GLY A 25 19.46 -12.38 -20.40
CA GLY A 25 18.92 -11.63 -19.29
C GLY A 25 19.35 -12.32 -18.01
N ASP A 26 20.26 -11.72 -17.27
CA ASP A 26 20.46 -12.04 -15.87
C ASP A 26 19.23 -11.52 -15.11
N ASP A 27 18.29 -12.41 -14.81
CA ASP A 27 17.26 -12.18 -13.79
C ASP A 27 17.94 -12.19 -12.41
N GLU A 28 18.62 -11.11 -12.07
CA GLU A 28 18.81 -10.77 -10.67
C GLU A 28 17.47 -10.23 -10.16
N GLY A 29 16.82 -11.01 -9.25
CA GLY A 29 15.61 -10.62 -8.53
C GLY A 29 15.80 -9.32 -7.76
N GLY A 30 15.65 -8.20 -8.45
CA GLY A 30 15.58 -6.87 -7.90
C GLY A 30 14.11 -6.48 -7.73
N ASP A 31 13.76 -6.11 -6.51
CA ASP A 31 12.54 -5.42 -6.07
C ASP A 31 12.37 -4.09 -6.83
N GLY A 32 12.02 -4.15 -8.09
CA GLY A 32 11.89 -3.02 -9.01
C GLY A 32 10.62 -3.16 -9.84
N GLY A 33 9.52 -2.56 -9.39
CA GLY A 33 8.33 -2.40 -10.21
C GLY A 33 8.71 -1.83 -11.59
N GLN A 34 8.12 -2.37 -12.67
CA GLN A 34 8.39 -1.93 -14.04
C GLN A 34 8.15 -0.42 -14.17
N THR A 35 9.18 0.30 -14.59
CA THR A 35 9.10 1.75 -14.84
C THR A 35 8.70 1.99 -16.28
N ASN A 36 7.63 2.76 -16.50
CA ASN A 36 7.17 3.17 -17.84
C ASN A 36 8.00 4.37 -18.33
N GLU A 37 9.21 4.14 -18.81
CA GLU A 37 10.10 5.20 -19.31
C GLU A 37 9.48 6.00 -20.47
N GLY A 38 8.60 5.37 -21.25
CA GLY A 38 7.90 5.99 -22.39
C GLY A 38 6.69 6.84 -22.01
N ALA A 39 6.32 6.94 -20.73
CA ALA A 39 5.17 7.74 -20.29
C ALA A 39 5.33 9.21 -20.77
N SER A 40 4.24 9.79 -21.29
CA SER A 40 4.21 11.18 -21.74
C SER A 40 2.93 11.84 -21.25
N PHE A 41 3.03 13.03 -20.69
CA PHE A 41 1.93 13.76 -20.08
C PHE A 41 1.83 15.17 -20.66
N ALA A 42 0.63 15.73 -20.68
CA ALA A 42 0.42 17.10 -21.10
C ALA A 42 1.16 18.08 -20.16
N GLU A 43 1.74 19.12 -20.74
CA GLU A 43 2.41 20.18 -19.98
C GLU A 43 1.45 20.83 -18.95
N GLY A 44 1.98 21.13 -17.78
CA GLY A 44 1.21 21.73 -16.67
C GLY A 44 0.46 20.73 -15.79
N THR A 45 0.42 19.43 -16.15
CA THR A 45 -0.19 18.41 -15.30
C THR A 45 0.73 18.01 -14.14
N THR A 46 0.14 17.49 -13.06
CA THR A 46 0.89 16.95 -11.93
C THR A 46 1.82 15.81 -12.37
N MET A 47 1.35 14.92 -13.25
CA MET A 47 2.18 13.82 -13.78
C MET A 47 3.40 14.33 -14.55
N ALA A 48 3.24 15.37 -15.41
CA ALA A 48 4.37 15.95 -16.13
C ALA A 48 5.41 16.56 -15.19
N ARG A 49 4.95 17.32 -14.19
CA ARG A 49 5.80 17.92 -13.15
C ARG A 49 6.59 16.86 -12.37
N LEU A 50 5.92 15.79 -11.94
CA LEU A 50 6.56 14.72 -11.15
C LEU A 50 7.55 13.92 -11.99
N LYS A 51 7.21 13.62 -13.25
CA LYS A 51 8.11 12.95 -14.18
C LYS A 51 9.36 13.80 -14.46
N GLU A 52 9.21 15.10 -14.70
CA GLU A 52 10.33 16.02 -14.90
C GLU A 52 11.22 16.11 -13.65
N ALA A 53 10.61 16.14 -12.44
CA ALA A 53 11.35 16.10 -11.18
C ALA A 53 12.08 14.76 -10.94
N GLY A 54 11.62 13.68 -11.58
CA GLY A 54 12.18 12.33 -11.41
C GLY A 54 11.97 11.74 -10.03
N THR A 55 11.13 12.36 -9.19
CA THR A 55 10.83 11.92 -7.82
C THR A 55 9.38 12.23 -7.47
N VAL A 56 8.85 11.48 -6.50
CA VAL A 56 7.51 11.70 -5.95
C VAL A 56 7.54 11.53 -4.42
N THR A 57 6.77 12.35 -3.70
CA THR A 57 6.65 12.25 -2.25
C THR A 57 5.28 11.71 -1.87
N VAL A 58 5.26 10.58 -1.16
CA VAL A 58 4.05 9.83 -0.80
C VAL A 58 3.91 9.75 0.72
N GLY A 59 2.73 10.14 1.20
CA GLY A 59 2.34 9.91 2.59
C GLY A 59 1.90 8.45 2.79
N THR A 60 2.51 7.75 3.75
CA THR A 60 2.13 6.38 4.11
C THR A 60 2.26 6.14 5.60
N LYS A 61 1.78 5.00 6.09
CA LYS A 61 1.95 4.59 7.49
C LYS A 61 3.35 4.03 7.72
N PHE A 62 3.86 4.17 8.96
CA PHE A 62 5.13 3.59 9.36
C PHE A 62 4.99 2.58 10.52
N ASP A 63 3.75 2.38 11.01
CA ASP A 63 3.42 1.57 12.18
C ASP A 63 2.44 0.42 11.89
N GLN A 64 2.05 0.22 10.63
CA GLN A 64 1.06 -0.77 10.24
C GLN A 64 1.72 -1.93 9.48
N PRO A 65 2.03 -3.06 10.14
CA PRO A 65 2.56 -4.24 9.49
C PRO A 65 1.67 -4.68 8.32
N LEU A 66 2.25 -5.21 7.27
CA LEU A 66 1.61 -5.64 6.03
C LEU A 66 1.18 -4.51 5.07
N PHE A 67 0.88 -3.29 5.56
CA PHE A 67 0.42 -2.15 4.75
C PHE A 67 1.46 -1.05 4.63
N GLY A 68 1.94 -0.52 5.74
CA GLY A 68 2.96 0.53 5.77
C GLY A 68 3.74 0.42 7.09
N LEU A 69 4.82 -0.33 7.08
CA LEU A 69 5.71 -0.51 8.21
C LEU A 69 7.10 -0.01 7.86
N LYS A 70 7.69 0.79 8.74
CA LYS A 70 9.11 1.13 8.60
C LYS A 70 9.95 0.00 9.19
N ASN A 71 10.70 -0.69 8.36
CA ASN A 71 11.55 -1.79 8.77
C ASN A 71 12.82 -1.33 9.54
N LEU A 72 13.61 -2.28 10.03
CA LEU A 72 14.82 -1.98 10.81
C LEU A 72 15.89 -1.20 10.05
N GLU A 73 15.86 -1.25 8.71
CA GLU A 73 16.75 -0.49 7.83
C GLU A 73 16.24 0.95 7.58
N GLY A 74 15.08 1.28 8.14
CA GLY A 74 14.45 2.57 7.99
C GLY A 74 13.65 2.72 6.69
N LYS A 75 13.45 1.64 5.92
CA LYS A 75 12.68 1.64 4.67
C LYS A 75 11.22 1.25 4.94
N PRO A 76 10.25 1.96 4.36
CA PRO A 76 8.85 1.54 4.40
C PRO A 76 8.63 0.32 3.52
N GLU A 77 7.78 -0.60 4.00
CA GLU A 77 7.35 -1.81 3.28
C GLU A 77 5.87 -2.11 3.56
N GLY A 78 5.22 -2.83 2.67
CA GLY A 78 3.82 -3.24 2.78
C GLY A 78 3.00 -2.91 1.55
N PHE A 79 1.73 -3.30 1.58
CA PHE A 79 0.83 -3.21 0.43
C PHE A 79 0.62 -1.78 -0.07
N ASP A 80 0.43 -0.82 0.84
CA ASP A 80 0.30 0.61 0.49
C ASP A 80 1.56 1.14 -0.19
N VAL A 81 2.73 0.68 0.28
CA VAL A 81 4.04 1.05 -0.28
C VAL A 81 4.19 0.51 -1.70
N GLU A 82 3.79 -0.74 -1.94
CA GLU A 82 3.84 -1.34 -3.28
C GLU A 82 2.84 -0.66 -4.24
N ILE A 83 1.61 -0.36 -3.81
CA ILE A 83 0.66 0.42 -4.61
C ILE A 83 1.24 1.79 -4.99
N ALA A 84 1.87 2.49 -4.05
CA ALA A 84 2.51 3.77 -4.31
C ALA A 84 3.65 3.66 -5.35
N LYS A 85 4.50 2.63 -5.25
CA LYS A 85 5.58 2.36 -6.21
C LYS A 85 5.03 2.03 -7.61
N LEU A 86 3.93 1.26 -7.70
CA LEU A 86 3.30 0.94 -8.97
C LEU A 86 2.75 2.20 -9.67
N ILE A 87 2.13 3.11 -8.92
CA ILE A 87 1.67 4.40 -9.45
C ILE A 87 2.85 5.25 -9.92
N ALA A 88 3.91 5.34 -9.14
CA ALA A 88 5.13 6.05 -9.51
C ALA A 88 5.78 5.47 -10.78
N GLY A 89 5.83 4.14 -10.87
CA GLY A 89 6.34 3.43 -12.04
C GLY A 89 5.59 3.76 -13.33
N GLU A 90 4.27 3.89 -13.28
CA GLU A 90 3.46 4.30 -14.44
C GLU A 90 3.71 5.77 -14.84
N MET A 91 4.18 6.62 -13.90
CA MET A 91 4.65 7.98 -14.22
C MET A 91 6.08 8.01 -14.80
N GLY A 92 6.76 6.88 -14.86
CA GLY A 92 8.18 6.80 -15.27
C GLY A 92 9.16 7.13 -14.14
N ILE A 93 8.73 7.01 -12.88
CA ILE A 93 9.54 7.26 -11.69
C ILE A 93 9.93 5.92 -11.07
N ALA A 94 11.22 5.67 -10.92
CA ALA A 94 11.73 4.42 -10.35
C ALA A 94 11.38 4.28 -8.86
N ALA A 95 11.23 3.04 -8.38
CA ALA A 95 10.80 2.75 -7.01
C ALA A 95 11.71 3.36 -5.93
N ASP A 96 13.02 3.46 -6.19
CA ASP A 96 14.02 4.09 -5.31
C ASP A 96 13.93 5.63 -5.29
N LYS A 97 13.13 6.22 -6.18
CA LYS A 97 12.84 7.65 -6.27
C LYS A 97 11.52 8.05 -5.63
N VAL A 98 10.82 7.11 -5.01
CA VAL A 98 9.64 7.37 -4.21
C VAL A 98 10.07 7.74 -2.79
N ASN A 99 9.82 8.99 -2.40
CA ASN A 99 10.12 9.49 -1.06
C ASN A 99 8.92 9.26 -0.15
N PHE A 100 9.03 8.38 0.83
CA PHE A 100 7.96 8.12 1.77
C PHE A 100 8.06 9.02 3.01
N VAL A 101 6.93 9.60 3.40
CA VAL A 101 6.77 10.43 4.60
C VAL A 101 5.72 9.78 5.50
N GLU A 102 6.01 9.69 6.80
CA GLU A 102 5.04 9.18 7.76
C GLU A 102 3.80 10.06 7.80
N SER A 103 2.66 9.47 7.50
CA SER A 103 1.36 10.15 7.51
C SER A 103 0.39 9.43 8.44
N VAL A 104 0.44 9.81 9.74
CA VAL A 104 -0.56 9.34 10.70
C VAL A 104 -1.96 9.80 10.29
N SER A 105 -3.01 9.14 10.77
CA SER A 105 -4.38 9.34 10.30
C SER A 105 -4.83 10.81 10.32
N ALA A 106 -4.49 11.56 11.38
CA ALA A 106 -4.84 12.98 11.51
C ALA A 106 -4.07 13.92 10.58
N ASN A 107 -2.98 13.45 9.95
CA ASN A 107 -2.12 14.29 9.12
C ASN A 107 -2.38 14.13 7.61
N ARG A 108 -3.20 13.15 7.19
CA ARG A 108 -3.40 12.83 5.76
C ARG A 108 -3.96 14.01 4.97
N GLU A 109 -5.08 14.58 5.41
CA GLU A 109 -5.69 15.78 4.79
C GLU A 109 -4.77 16.99 4.87
N PRO A 110 -4.21 17.38 6.05
CA PRO A 110 -3.27 18.51 6.15
C PRO A 110 -2.04 18.39 5.26
N PHE A 111 -1.47 17.19 5.11
CA PHE A 111 -0.26 16.99 4.28
C PHE A 111 -0.56 17.19 2.80
N ILE A 112 -1.71 16.71 2.31
CA ILE A 112 -2.17 16.93 0.94
C ILE A 112 -2.44 18.44 0.72
N GLN A 113 -3.19 19.08 1.61
CA GLN A 113 -3.58 20.47 1.48
C GLN A 113 -2.39 21.45 1.52
N GLN A 114 -1.32 21.09 2.24
CA GLN A 114 -0.10 21.90 2.39
C GLN A 114 0.99 21.52 1.38
N ASP A 115 0.68 20.68 0.40
CA ASP A 115 1.64 20.17 -0.60
C ASP A 115 2.91 19.55 0.03
N LYS A 116 2.78 18.94 1.23
CA LYS A 116 3.86 18.20 1.88
C LYS A 116 4.09 16.84 1.24
N VAL A 117 3.06 16.30 0.61
CA VAL A 117 3.07 15.07 -0.16
C VAL A 117 2.32 15.29 -1.47
N ASP A 118 2.70 14.57 -2.51
CA ASP A 118 2.01 14.60 -3.80
C ASP A 118 0.71 13.79 -3.76
N PHE A 119 0.72 12.67 -3.03
CA PHE A 119 -0.47 11.86 -2.72
C PHE A 119 -0.25 11.02 -1.45
N VAL A 120 -1.34 10.40 -0.98
CA VAL A 120 -1.34 9.57 0.25
C VAL A 120 -1.87 8.18 -0.07
N VAL A 121 -1.11 7.15 0.29
CA VAL A 121 -1.53 5.74 0.33
C VAL A 121 -1.24 5.23 1.75
N ALA A 122 -2.28 5.23 2.59
CA ALA A 122 -2.11 5.07 4.05
C ALA A 122 -3.37 4.49 4.71
N THR A 123 -3.85 3.30 4.22
CA THR A 123 -5.11 2.70 4.69
C THR A 123 -6.20 3.77 4.82
N TYR A 124 -6.44 4.50 3.73
CA TYR A 124 -7.12 5.78 3.77
C TYR A 124 -8.56 5.64 3.26
N THR A 125 -9.48 5.37 4.15
CA THR A 125 -10.91 5.21 3.85
C THR A 125 -11.49 6.42 3.13
N ILE A 126 -12.07 6.18 1.96
CA ILE A 126 -12.84 7.16 1.20
C ILE A 126 -14.16 7.42 1.94
N ASN A 127 -14.49 8.68 2.18
CA ASN A 127 -15.81 9.11 2.65
C ASN A 127 -16.12 10.55 2.21
N ASP A 128 -17.40 10.93 2.30
CA ASP A 128 -17.87 12.22 1.79
C ASP A 128 -17.25 13.40 2.53
N LYS A 129 -17.07 13.31 3.86
CA LYS A 129 -16.44 14.35 4.66
C LYS A 129 -15.00 14.65 4.22
N ARG A 130 -14.24 13.62 3.90
CA ARG A 130 -12.87 13.75 3.38
C ARG A 130 -12.86 14.28 1.94
N LYS A 131 -13.84 13.84 1.11
CA LYS A 131 -14.04 14.35 -0.25
C LYS A 131 -14.33 15.86 -0.31
N GLU A 132 -14.75 16.48 0.78
CA GLU A 132 -14.91 17.95 0.83
C GLU A 132 -13.58 18.70 0.71
N VAL A 133 -12.49 18.12 1.23
CA VAL A 133 -11.20 18.81 1.39
C VAL A 133 -10.03 18.21 0.59
N VAL A 134 -10.15 16.96 0.15
CA VAL A 134 -9.20 16.26 -0.75
C VAL A 134 -9.98 15.49 -1.80
N ASP A 135 -9.31 15.03 -2.86
CA ASP A 135 -9.88 14.06 -3.79
C ASP A 135 -9.32 12.66 -3.53
N PHE A 136 -10.03 11.65 -4.02
CA PHE A 136 -9.62 10.26 -3.94
C PHE A 136 -9.65 9.59 -5.30
N ALA A 137 -8.65 8.75 -5.56
CA ALA A 137 -8.69 7.71 -6.57
C ALA A 137 -8.87 6.34 -5.91
N GLY A 138 -9.45 5.39 -6.60
CA GLY A 138 -9.72 4.06 -6.07
C GLY A 138 -11.19 3.76 -5.88
N PRO A 139 -11.56 2.84 -4.97
CA PRO A 139 -10.70 2.22 -3.96
C PRO A 139 -9.71 1.19 -4.52
N TYR A 140 -8.58 0.97 -3.82
CA TYR A 140 -7.63 -0.10 -4.17
C TYR A 140 -7.75 -1.33 -3.29
N TYR A 141 -8.49 -1.24 -2.18
CA TYR A 141 -8.81 -2.32 -1.25
C TYR A 141 -10.10 -1.96 -0.49
N VAL A 142 -10.80 -2.96 0.05
CA VAL A 142 -11.93 -2.75 0.96
C VAL A 142 -11.69 -3.56 2.22
N ALA A 143 -11.55 -2.87 3.34
CA ALA A 143 -11.46 -3.44 4.68
C ALA A 143 -12.80 -3.31 5.42
N GLY A 144 -12.84 -3.77 6.66
CA GLY A 144 -13.95 -3.53 7.58
C GLY A 144 -13.43 -3.34 9.00
N GLN A 145 -13.99 -2.41 9.75
CA GLN A 145 -13.66 -2.22 11.17
C GLN A 145 -13.97 -3.48 11.96
N ASP A 146 -13.02 -3.92 12.79
CA ASP A 146 -13.12 -5.09 13.65
C ASP A 146 -12.52 -4.77 15.03
N ILE A 147 -12.42 -5.76 15.88
CA ILE A 147 -11.93 -5.61 17.25
C ILE A 147 -10.81 -6.62 17.50
N MET A 148 -9.69 -6.15 18.04
CA MET A 148 -8.61 -6.95 18.59
C MET A 148 -8.67 -6.94 20.11
N VAL A 149 -8.55 -8.10 20.70
CA VAL A 149 -8.57 -8.31 22.16
C VAL A 149 -7.32 -9.07 22.61
N ALA A 150 -7.07 -9.08 23.90
CA ALA A 150 -6.03 -9.93 24.48
C ALA A 150 -6.34 -11.41 24.21
N LYS A 151 -5.30 -12.23 24.05
CA LYS A 151 -5.41 -13.66 23.77
C LYS A 151 -6.32 -14.36 24.77
N GLY A 152 -7.23 -15.20 24.24
CA GLY A 152 -8.25 -15.90 25.03
C GLY A 152 -9.45 -15.02 25.41
N ASN A 153 -9.52 -13.80 24.91
CA ASN A 153 -10.67 -12.86 25.04
C ASN A 153 -11.24 -12.82 26.48
N PRO A 154 -10.44 -12.41 27.49
CA PRO A 154 -10.84 -12.48 28.88
C PRO A 154 -12.06 -11.60 29.23
N GLU A 155 -12.36 -10.61 28.37
CA GLU A 155 -13.49 -9.69 28.54
C GLU A 155 -14.76 -10.17 27.83
N GLY A 156 -14.70 -11.27 27.07
CA GLY A 156 -15.85 -11.86 26.36
C GLY A 156 -16.42 -10.97 25.26
N ILE A 157 -15.61 -10.11 24.65
CA ILE A 157 -16.06 -9.17 23.58
C ILE A 157 -16.32 -9.98 22.31
N ALA A 158 -17.54 -9.98 21.81
CA ALA A 158 -17.94 -10.71 20.62
C ALA A 158 -18.43 -9.79 19.48
N GLY A 159 -18.45 -8.48 19.71
CA GLY A 159 -18.87 -7.47 18.74
C GLY A 159 -18.84 -6.07 19.34
N PRO A 160 -19.17 -5.03 18.56
CA PRO A 160 -19.07 -3.65 19.01
C PRO A 160 -20.03 -3.28 20.15
N ASP A 161 -21.17 -3.97 20.28
CA ASP A 161 -22.12 -3.74 21.37
C ASP A 161 -21.54 -4.11 22.75
N ASP A 162 -20.57 -5.02 22.80
CA ASP A 162 -19.90 -5.44 24.03
C ASP A 162 -18.83 -4.43 24.50
N LEU A 163 -18.59 -3.36 23.75
CA LEU A 163 -17.66 -2.30 24.09
C LEU A 163 -18.18 -1.31 25.14
N ALA A 164 -19.51 -1.35 25.45
CA ALA A 164 -20.11 -0.50 26.46
C ALA A 164 -19.41 -0.66 27.83
N GLY A 165 -18.93 0.45 28.40
CA GLY A 165 -18.18 0.49 29.67
C GLY A 165 -16.76 -0.09 29.61
N LYS A 166 -16.26 -0.50 28.43
CA LYS A 166 -14.91 -1.00 28.22
C LYS A 166 -13.99 0.13 27.76
N LYS A 167 -12.72 0.08 28.20
CA LYS A 167 -11.67 0.95 27.65
C LYS A 167 -11.27 0.44 26.29
N VAL A 168 -11.53 1.23 25.27
CA VAL A 168 -11.28 0.89 23.87
C VAL A 168 -10.25 1.85 23.29
N CYS A 169 -9.25 1.35 22.57
CA CYS A 169 -8.28 2.17 21.90
C CYS A 169 -8.55 2.24 20.39
N SER A 170 -8.42 3.43 19.83
CA SER A 170 -8.34 3.66 18.40
C SER A 170 -7.39 4.84 18.11
N VAL A 171 -7.36 5.33 16.88
CA VAL A 171 -6.40 6.36 16.45
C VAL A 171 -7.11 7.63 16.04
N THR A 172 -6.62 8.76 16.52
CA THR A 172 -7.12 10.10 16.20
C THR A 172 -7.15 10.33 14.68
N GLY A 173 -8.29 10.79 14.16
CA GLY A 173 -8.50 11.06 12.73
C GLY A 173 -8.79 9.83 11.88
N SER A 174 -8.99 8.66 12.50
CA SER A 174 -9.45 7.44 11.83
C SER A 174 -10.98 7.38 11.76
N THR A 175 -11.51 6.69 10.74
CA THR A 175 -12.94 6.34 10.65
C THR A 175 -13.39 5.41 11.77
N PRO A 176 -12.58 4.40 12.20
CA PRO A 176 -12.90 3.58 13.35
C PRO A 176 -13.09 4.36 14.66
N ALA A 177 -12.22 5.33 14.97
CA ALA A 177 -12.39 6.16 16.17
C ALA A 177 -13.67 7.00 16.11
N GLU A 178 -13.97 7.59 14.94
CA GLU A 178 -15.19 8.36 14.73
C GLU A 178 -16.45 7.49 14.84
N ASN A 179 -16.39 6.27 14.30
CA ASN A 179 -17.50 5.32 14.40
C ASN A 179 -17.80 4.93 15.86
N ILE A 180 -16.76 4.65 16.66
CA ILE A 180 -16.96 4.36 18.09
C ILE A 180 -17.56 5.57 18.81
N ARG A 181 -17.02 6.75 18.59
CA ARG A 181 -17.51 7.99 19.22
C ARG A 181 -18.98 8.27 18.91
N THR A 182 -19.40 7.99 17.68
CA THR A 182 -20.74 8.32 17.19
C THR A 182 -21.76 7.25 17.52
N ASN A 183 -21.41 5.98 17.30
CA ASN A 183 -22.37 4.87 17.31
C ASN A 183 -22.28 4.01 18.58
N TYR A 184 -21.17 4.10 19.33
CA TYR A 184 -20.94 3.33 20.56
C TYR A 184 -20.45 4.24 21.69
N PRO A 185 -21.21 5.32 22.02
CA PRO A 185 -20.74 6.38 22.95
C PRO A 185 -20.54 5.90 24.40
N ASP A 186 -21.09 4.72 24.75
CA ASP A 186 -20.89 4.12 26.07
C ASP A 186 -19.52 3.41 26.21
N ALA A 187 -18.73 3.30 25.13
CA ALA A 187 -17.36 2.83 25.19
C ALA A 187 -16.44 3.95 25.70
N ASP A 188 -15.52 3.63 26.63
CA ASP A 188 -14.48 4.55 27.11
C ASP A 188 -13.33 4.63 26.10
N LEU A 189 -13.49 5.51 25.09
CA LEU A 189 -12.58 5.61 23.96
C LEU A 189 -11.31 6.39 24.35
N THR A 190 -10.16 5.72 24.24
CA THR A 190 -8.81 6.32 24.31
C THR A 190 -8.23 6.40 22.90
N GLU A 191 -7.64 7.53 22.53
CA GLU A 191 -7.05 7.72 21.21
C GLU A 191 -5.54 7.98 21.30
N PHE A 192 -4.76 7.29 20.45
CA PHE A 192 -3.37 7.60 20.19
C PHE A 192 -3.17 8.12 18.76
N ASP A 193 -1.95 8.45 18.39
CA ASP A 193 -1.56 8.87 17.04
C ASP A 193 -1.32 7.69 16.09
N VAL A 194 -0.94 6.51 16.63
CA VAL A 194 -0.60 5.29 15.88
C VAL A 194 -1.16 4.03 16.54
N TYR A 195 -1.46 2.99 15.73
CA TYR A 195 -2.06 1.76 16.24
C TYR A 195 -1.09 0.86 17.00
N SER A 196 0.20 0.96 16.77
CA SER A 196 1.21 0.26 17.57
C SER A 196 1.13 0.64 19.06
N LYS A 197 0.81 1.90 19.37
CA LYS A 197 0.57 2.34 20.77
C LYS A 197 -0.70 1.74 21.35
N CYS A 198 -1.76 1.58 20.54
CA CYS A 198 -2.98 0.89 20.99
C CYS A 198 -2.70 -0.59 21.29
N ALA A 199 -1.93 -1.28 20.44
CA ALA A 199 -1.54 -2.67 20.68
C ALA A 199 -0.70 -2.80 21.95
N GLU A 200 0.23 -1.89 22.19
CA GLU A 200 1.01 -1.84 23.44
C GLU A 200 0.13 -1.60 24.67
N ALA A 201 -0.83 -0.66 24.58
CA ALA A 201 -1.77 -0.40 25.66
C ALA A 201 -2.64 -1.61 25.97
N LEU A 202 -3.08 -2.38 24.97
CA LEU A 202 -3.83 -3.62 25.14
C LEU A 202 -2.95 -4.69 25.83
N LYS A 203 -1.72 -4.88 25.36
CA LYS A 203 -0.75 -5.81 25.96
C LYS A 203 -0.48 -5.51 27.42
N ASN A 204 -0.40 -4.23 27.77
CA ASN A 204 -0.18 -3.73 29.12
C ASN A 204 -1.49 -3.64 29.96
N LYS A 205 -2.63 -4.13 29.44
CA LYS A 205 -3.93 -4.12 30.11
C LYS A 205 -4.41 -2.71 30.50
N GLN A 206 -3.98 -1.69 29.79
CA GLN A 206 -4.43 -0.31 29.95
C GLN A 206 -5.77 -0.08 29.25
N VAL A 207 -6.02 -0.84 28.17
CA VAL A 207 -7.29 -0.93 27.47
C VAL A 207 -7.71 -2.40 27.34
N GLN A 208 -8.98 -2.65 27.06
CA GLN A 208 -9.57 -3.99 26.94
C GLN A 208 -9.76 -4.42 25.49
N ALA A 209 -9.81 -3.46 24.57
CA ALA A 209 -9.91 -3.70 23.16
C ALA A 209 -9.16 -2.63 22.34
N VAL A 210 -8.75 -3.02 21.12
CA VAL A 210 -8.31 -2.10 20.07
C VAL A 210 -9.26 -2.27 18.90
N THR A 211 -9.73 -1.17 18.33
CA THR A 211 -10.61 -1.23 17.17
C THR A 211 -10.07 -0.41 16.02
N THR A 212 -9.98 -1.04 14.88
CA THR A 212 -9.66 -0.49 13.56
C THR A 212 -9.97 -1.53 12.49
N ASP A 213 -9.50 -1.32 11.29
CA ASP A 213 -9.75 -2.20 10.16
C ASP A 213 -9.08 -3.57 10.37
N ASN A 214 -9.81 -4.62 10.07
CA ASN A 214 -9.45 -6.00 10.30
C ASN A 214 -8.04 -6.35 9.81
N VAL A 215 -7.63 -5.83 8.65
CA VAL A 215 -6.31 -6.10 8.05
C VAL A 215 -5.16 -5.41 8.79
N ILE A 216 -5.42 -4.24 9.42
CA ILE A 216 -4.45 -3.57 10.30
C ILE A 216 -4.28 -4.40 11.58
N LEU A 217 -5.39 -4.86 12.16
CA LEU A 217 -5.37 -5.72 13.34
C LEU A 217 -4.65 -7.04 13.07
N LEU A 218 -4.89 -7.67 11.91
CA LEU A 218 -4.17 -8.89 11.51
C LEU A 218 -2.67 -8.67 11.43
N GLY A 219 -2.23 -7.51 10.94
CA GLY A 219 -0.83 -7.14 10.91
C GLY A 219 -0.22 -7.04 12.31
N LEU A 220 -0.91 -6.40 13.25
CA LEU A 220 -0.48 -6.29 14.65
C LEU A 220 -0.47 -7.65 15.36
N ILE A 221 -1.50 -8.48 15.14
CA ILE A 221 -1.58 -9.84 15.68
C ILE A 221 -0.44 -10.71 15.13
N ASN A 222 -0.12 -10.59 13.85
CA ASN A 222 0.99 -11.35 13.26
C ASN A 222 2.36 -11.01 13.89
N GLN A 223 2.54 -9.80 14.42
CA GLN A 223 3.74 -9.44 15.17
C GLN A 223 3.80 -10.07 16.57
N ASP A 224 2.64 -10.29 17.22
CA ASP A 224 2.57 -10.90 18.55
C ASP A 224 1.33 -11.80 18.69
N PRO A 225 1.33 -12.98 18.03
CA PRO A 225 0.17 -13.88 17.99
C PRO A 225 -0.18 -14.53 19.33
N GLU A 226 0.76 -14.49 20.28
CA GLU A 226 0.53 -14.99 21.62
C GLU A 226 -0.14 -13.95 22.54
N ALA A 227 -0.07 -12.67 22.18
CA ALA A 227 -0.65 -11.59 22.97
C ALA A 227 -2.09 -11.26 22.57
N PHE A 228 -2.44 -11.42 21.29
CA PHE A 228 -3.66 -10.88 20.70
C PHE A 228 -4.46 -11.90 19.90
N GLU A 229 -5.75 -11.64 19.76
CA GLU A 229 -6.64 -12.31 18.81
C GLU A 229 -7.66 -11.33 18.23
N LEU A 230 -8.13 -11.64 17.02
CA LEU A 230 -9.18 -10.90 16.35
C LEU A 230 -10.56 -11.47 16.76
N VAL A 231 -11.54 -10.59 16.98
CA VAL A 231 -12.93 -11.01 17.17
C VAL A 231 -13.50 -11.61 15.88
N GLY A 232 -13.07 -11.08 14.71
CA GLY A 232 -13.37 -11.65 13.40
C GLY A 232 -14.77 -11.39 12.91
N LYS A 233 -15.36 -10.26 13.28
CA LYS A 233 -16.70 -9.83 12.87
C LYS A 233 -16.66 -8.37 12.43
N PRO A 234 -16.15 -8.07 11.23
CA PRO A 234 -16.16 -6.71 10.71
C PRO A 234 -17.58 -6.12 10.70
N PHE A 235 -17.73 -4.87 11.13
CA PHE A 235 -19.02 -4.21 11.31
C PHE A 235 -19.16 -2.88 10.56
N THR A 236 -18.15 -2.52 9.72
CA THR A 236 -18.21 -1.42 8.74
C THR A 236 -17.66 -1.88 7.41
N GLU A 237 -17.74 -1.00 6.42
CA GLU A 237 -17.03 -1.10 5.15
C GLU A 237 -16.10 0.09 5.03
N GLU A 238 -14.80 -0.20 4.80
CA GLU A 238 -13.72 0.77 4.78
C GLU A 238 -13.00 0.72 3.41
N PRO A 239 -13.50 1.41 2.38
CA PRO A 239 -12.88 1.45 1.06
C PRO A 239 -11.61 2.31 1.10
N TYR A 240 -10.44 1.70 0.91
CA TYR A 240 -9.16 2.40 0.89
C TYR A 240 -8.91 3.07 -0.45
N GLY A 241 -8.75 4.38 -0.42
CA GLY A 241 -8.40 5.18 -1.59
C GLY A 241 -7.05 5.86 -1.48
N ILE A 242 -6.65 6.42 -2.58
CA ILE A 242 -5.44 7.22 -2.72
C ILE A 242 -5.85 8.68 -2.66
N GLY A 243 -5.46 9.35 -1.56
CA GLY A 243 -5.77 10.75 -1.36
C GLY A 243 -4.83 11.66 -2.14
N LEU A 244 -5.39 12.67 -2.79
CA LEU A 244 -4.65 13.66 -3.58
C LEU A 244 -5.28 15.04 -3.47
N LYS A 245 -4.61 16.04 -4.04
CA LYS A 245 -5.06 17.43 -3.98
C LYS A 245 -6.45 17.60 -4.57
N LYS A 246 -7.30 18.34 -3.85
CA LYS A 246 -8.66 18.64 -4.27
C LYS A 246 -8.68 19.37 -5.62
N GLY A 247 -9.47 18.84 -6.57
CA GLY A 247 -9.65 19.43 -7.90
C GLY A 247 -8.62 18.99 -8.94
N ASP A 248 -7.62 18.16 -8.59
CA ASP A 248 -6.68 17.58 -9.57
C ASP A 248 -7.30 16.38 -10.28
N THR A 249 -8.28 16.65 -11.12
CA THR A 249 -9.05 15.61 -11.83
C THR A 249 -8.20 14.79 -12.77
N GLU A 250 -7.20 15.40 -13.43
CA GLU A 250 -6.31 14.69 -14.36
C GLU A 250 -5.43 13.69 -13.61
N PHE A 251 -4.85 14.07 -12.49
CA PHE A 251 -4.06 13.17 -11.66
C PHE A 251 -4.92 12.07 -11.04
N ARG A 252 -6.12 12.39 -10.57
CA ARG A 252 -7.08 11.39 -10.09
C ARG A 252 -7.43 10.35 -11.16
N ASN A 253 -7.72 10.80 -12.38
CA ASN A 253 -8.03 9.90 -13.49
C ASN A 253 -6.83 9.03 -13.85
N PHE A 254 -5.64 9.61 -13.92
CA PHE A 254 -4.41 8.86 -14.14
C PHE A 254 -4.21 7.74 -13.10
N ILE A 255 -4.40 8.04 -11.81
CA ILE A 255 -4.28 7.03 -10.74
C ILE A 255 -5.37 5.96 -10.90
N ASN A 256 -6.61 6.32 -11.20
CA ASN A 256 -7.70 5.37 -11.44
C ASN A 256 -7.39 4.44 -12.64
N ASP A 257 -6.91 5.00 -13.75
CA ASP A 257 -6.52 4.22 -14.93
C ASP A 257 -5.35 3.28 -14.62
N THR A 258 -4.40 3.75 -13.81
CA THR A 258 -3.29 2.93 -13.30
C THR A 258 -3.79 1.78 -12.46
N LEU A 259 -4.72 2.01 -11.53
CA LEU A 259 -5.32 0.96 -10.71
C LEU A 259 -6.02 -0.09 -11.56
N GLU A 260 -6.86 0.32 -12.52
CA GLU A 260 -7.52 -0.61 -13.44
C GLU A 260 -6.51 -1.45 -14.24
N LYS A 261 -5.42 -0.82 -14.71
CA LYS A 261 -4.34 -1.49 -15.43
C LYS A 261 -3.66 -2.56 -14.55
N ILE A 262 -3.25 -2.21 -13.32
CA ILE A 262 -2.56 -3.17 -12.43
C ILE A 262 -3.49 -4.27 -11.92
N TYR A 263 -4.82 -4.07 -11.92
CA TYR A 263 -5.81 -5.13 -11.66
C TYR A 263 -5.83 -6.15 -12.80
N GLN A 264 -5.83 -5.65 -14.06
CA GLN A 264 -5.92 -6.49 -15.24
C GLN A 264 -4.64 -7.27 -15.53
N ASP A 265 -3.47 -6.68 -15.29
CA ASP A 265 -2.17 -7.30 -15.59
C ASP A 265 -1.60 -8.12 -14.42
N GLY A 266 -2.28 -8.14 -13.28
CA GLY A 266 -1.95 -8.97 -12.12
C GLY A 266 -0.94 -8.36 -11.15
N ARG A 267 -0.40 -7.17 -11.40
CA ARG A 267 0.56 -6.51 -10.48
C ARG A 267 -0.04 -6.19 -9.12
N TRP A 268 -1.32 -5.82 -9.07
CA TRP A 268 -2.03 -5.64 -7.81
C TRP A 268 -2.04 -6.93 -6.98
N LYS A 269 -2.34 -8.07 -7.63
CA LYS A 269 -2.36 -9.38 -6.98
C LYS A 269 -0.96 -9.76 -6.49
N ALA A 270 0.07 -9.54 -7.30
CA ALA A 270 1.46 -9.80 -6.93
C ALA A 270 1.89 -8.94 -5.72
N ALA A 271 1.53 -7.65 -5.70
CA ALA A 271 1.78 -6.77 -4.57
C ALA A 271 1.07 -7.24 -3.28
N TRP A 272 -0.18 -7.70 -3.39
CA TRP A 272 -0.92 -8.29 -2.27
C TRP A 272 -0.23 -9.54 -1.74
N GLU A 273 0.07 -10.51 -2.60
CA GLU A 273 0.70 -11.80 -2.23
C GLU A 273 2.09 -11.60 -1.61
N ALA A 274 2.84 -10.61 -2.08
CA ALA A 274 4.16 -10.26 -1.53
C ALA A 274 4.09 -9.61 -0.14
N THR A 275 2.94 -9.08 0.27
CA THR A 275 2.76 -8.29 1.49
C THR A 275 1.67 -8.86 2.40
N ALA A 276 0.47 -8.30 2.36
CA ALA A 276 -0.65 -8.68 3.22
C ALA A 276 -1.13 -10.11 2.99
N GLY A 277 -1.01 -10.63 1.79
CA GLY A 277 -1.33 -12.01 1.44
C GLY A 277 -0.50 -13.08 2.15
N LYS A 278 0.64 -12.71 2.75
CA LYS A 278 1.43 -13.65 3.58
C LYS A 278 0.71 -14.10 4.85
N VAL A 279 -0.27 -13.32 5.30
CA VAL A 279 -1.01 -13.54 6.55
C VAL A 279 -2.50 -13.76 6.29
N ALA A 280 -3.04 -13.12 5.25
CA ALA A 280 -4.43 -13.27 4.87
C ALA A 280 -4.71 -14.70 4.34
N THR A 281 -5.85 -15.26 4.71
CA THR A 281 -6.26 -16.62 4.31
C THR A 281 -6.68 -16.71 2.85
N GLU A 282 -7.06 -15.59 2.24
CA GLU A 282 -7.55 -15.50 0.87
C GLU A 282 -6.99 -14.27 0.15
N THR A 283 -6.79 -14.38 -1.15
CA THR A 283 -6.50 -13.23 -2.00
C THR A 283 -7.83 -12.54 -2.35
N PRO A 284 -8.05 -11.29 -1.95
CA PRO A 284 -9.28 -10.58 -2.28
C PRO A 284 -9.38 -10.28 -3.77
N THR A 285 -10.59 -10.02 -4.23
CA THR A 285 -10.81 -9.47 -5.57
C THR A 285 -10.56 -7.96 -5.52
N PRO A 286 -9.83 -7.38 -6.50
CA PRO A 286 -9.71 -5.92 -6.60
C PRO A 286 -11.08 -5.26 -6.65
N PRO A 287 -11.31 -4.17 -5.90
CA PRO A 287 -12.59 -3.48 -5.89
C PRO A 287 -12.86 -2.73 -7.19
N THR A 288 -14.12 -2.43 -7.46
CA THR A 288 -14.50 -1.54 -8.56
C THR A 288 -14.09 -0.10 -8.24
N ILE A 289 -13.48 0.58 -9.19
CA ILE A 289 -13.07 1.98 -9.05
C ILE A 289 -14.31 2.89 -9.00
N ASP A 290 -14.37 3.78 -8.01
CA ASP A 290 -15.39 4.83 -7.88
C ASP A 290 -14.91 6.09 -8.62
N ARG A 291 -15.42 6.30 -9.82
CA ARG A 291 -15.13 7.50 -10.63
C ARG A 291 -16.22 8.54 -10.43
N TYR A 292 -15.90 9.65 -9.82
CA TYR A 292 -16.83 10.76 -9.54
C TYR A 292 -16.31 12.11 -10.04
#